data_ce05d60641655f7769a70abe5a6af448
#
_entry.id   ce05d60641655f7769a70abe5a6af448
#
_cell.length_a   1.000
_cell.length_b   1.000
_cell.length_c   1.000
_cell.angle_alpha   90.00
_cell.angle_beta   90.00
_cell.angle_gamma   90.00
#
_symmetry.space_group_name_H-M   'P 1'
#
loop_
_entity.id
_entity.type
_entity.pdbx_description
1 polymer ?
#
loop_
_entity_poly.entity_id
_entity_poly.type
_entity_poly.pdbx_seq_one_letter_code
_entity_poly.pdbx_strand_id
1 'polypeptide(L)'
;MDTRDNLEHIATCDFESKETWEQDWNTADDPMFHLKEVNAMLMKHYKAFTGGRKGLRILVPLCGKSLDMIWLADQGHSVVGVELIRKGIETFLQDNKLTHREECVTLSPEIQGTIFKVDEKDISLYECSIFDFSAVVAGGQFDLIWDRGSMTAINVMKDERMKQYCDLMLSCLKPDGRYFLEFFAPESTEGMPSTFKFISEKALNERFGDRCTIQYLGTEKMSEEESTESEQPGCEEHEKNPFLMHYYFMDFK
;
A
#
# COMPACT_ATOMS: atom_id res chain seq x y z
N MET A 1 -4.57 -19.70 11.14
CA MET A 1 -3.33 -19.25 11.83
C MET A 1 -3.76 -18.25 12.88
N ASP A 2 -3.35 -18.43 14.12
CA ASP A 2 -3.72 -17.52 15.23
C ASP A 2 -3.10 -16.14 14.95
N THR A 3 -3.78 -15.05 15.33
CA THR A 3 -3.25 -13.68 15.24
C THR A 3 -1.88 -13.56 15.91
N ARG A 4 -1.58 -14.36 16.96
CA ARG A 4 -0.26 -14.45 17.58
C ARG A 4 0.78 -15.06 16.66
N ASP A 5 0.45 -16.15 15.96
CA ASP A 5 1.38 -16.82 15.03
C ASP A 5 1.73 -15.89 13.87
N ASN A 6 0.74 -15.11 13.37
CA ASN A 6 0.98 -14.08 12.35
C ASN A 6 1.86 -12.94 12.89
N LEU A 7 1.65 -12.50 14.12
CA LEU A 7 2.46 -11.46 14.74
C LEU A 7 3.90 -11.97 15.00
N GLU A 8 4.09 -13.22 15.45
CA GLU A 8 5.41 -13.82 15.60
C GLU A 8 6.13 -14.01 14.26
N HIS A 9 5.40 -14.39 13.22
CA HIS A 9 5.94 -14.46 11.86
C HIS A 9 6.42 -13.08 11.40
N ILE A 10 5.61 -12.05 11.53
CA ILE A 10 6.00 -10.66 11.22
C ILE A 10 7.25 -10.23 12.01
N ALA A 11 7.37 -10.60 13.28
CA ALA A 11 8.52 -10.23 14.11
C ALA A 11 9.84 -10.92 13.71
N THR A 12 9.78 -12.03 12.98
CA THR A 12 10.95 -12.85 12.62
C THR A 12 11.33 -12.77 11.14
N CYS A 13 10.45 -12.25 10.28
CA CYS A 13 10.70 -12.13 8.85
C CYS A 13 11.64 -10.97 8.51
N ASP A 14 12.52 -11.20 7.54
CA ASP A 14 13.32 -10.15 6.91
C ASP A 14 12.51 -9.50 5.78
N PHE A 15 11.66 -8.54 6.13
CA PHE A 15 10.84 -7.79 5.16
C PHE A 15 11.66 -6.86 4.23
N GLU A 16 12.98 -6.74 4.42
CA GLU A 16 13.86 -6.10 3.45
C GLU A 16 14.22 -7.05 2.31
N SER A 17 14.00 -8.36 2.49
CA SER A 17 14.33 -9.39 1.51
C SER A 17 13.20 -9.60 0.51
N LYS A 18 13.55 -9.63 -0.78
CA LYS A 18 12.61 -9.97 -1.84
C LYS A 18 12.09 -11.39 -1.68
N GLU A 19 12.93 -12.31 -1.22
CA GLU A 19 12.63 -13.72 -1.01
C GLU A 19 11.50 -13.93 -0.01
N THR A 20 11.41 -13.11 1.03
CA THR A 20 10.30 -13.14 2.01
C THR A 20 8.97 -12.85 1.32
N TRP A 21 8.89 -11.78 0.54
CA TRP A 21 7.68 -11.42 -0.20
C TRP A 21 7.34 -12.43 -1.31
N GLU A 22 8.35 -13.00 -1.98
CA GLU A 22 8.12 -14.09 -2.95
C GLU A 22 7.53 -15.32 -2.27
N GLN A 23 7.95 -15.64 -1.05
CA GLN A 23 7.40 -16.75 -0.28
C GLN A 23 5.93 -16.49 0.07
N ASP A 24 5.59 -15.29 0.55
CA ASP A 24 4.21 -14.93 0.88
C ASP A 24 3.29 -15.05 -0.34
N TRP A 25 3.74 -14.55 -1.50
CA TRP A 25 3.00 -14.68 -2.75
C TRP A 25 2.86 -16.13 -3.28
N ASN A 26 3.76 -17.03 -2.90
CA ASN A 26 3.75 -18.43 -3.35
C ASN A 26 3.04 -19.37 -2.38
N THR A 27 2.93 -19.03 -1.09
CA THR A 27 2.35 -19.91 -0.07
C THR A 27 0.87 -19.70 0.18
N ALA A 28 0.34 -18.51 -0.14
CA ALA A 28 -1.07 -18.20 0.01
C ALA A 28 -1.73 -18.05 -1.38
N ASP A 29 -2.83 -18.79 -1.62
CA ASP A 29 -3.65 -18.57 -2.81
C ASP A 29 -4.26 -17.16 -2.83
N ASP A 30 -4.48 -16.57 -1.65
CA ASP A 30 -4.94 -15.20 -1.47
C ASP A 30 -4.23 -14.60 -0.24
N PRO A 31 -3.12 -13.83 -0.44
CA PRO A 31 -2.44 -13.20 0.68
C PRO A 31 -3.38 -12.29 1.47
N MET A 32 -3.38 -12.42 2.80
CA MET A 32 -4.32 -11.78 3.73
C MET A 32 -4.36 -10.24 3.65
N PHE A 33 -3.37 -9.62 3.04
CA PHE A 33 -3.32 -8.17 2.87
C PHE A 33 -4.09 -7.67 1.63
N HIS A 34 -4.75 -8.57 0.85
CA HIS A 34 -5.57 -8.18 -0.29
C HIS A 34 -7.05 -8.10 0.07
N LEU A 35 -7.71 -7.03 -0.41
CA LEU A 35 -9.15 -6.91 -0.34
C LEU A 35 -9.78 -7.59 -1.55
N LYS A 36 -10.91 -8.28 -1.33
CA LYS A 36 -11.73 -8.90 -2.38
C LYS A 36 -12.62 -7.88 -3.11
N GLU A 37 -12.69 -6.67 -2.58
CA GLU A 37 -13.49 -5.56 -3.11
C GLU A 37 -12.66 -4.27 -3.14
N VAL A 38 -13.17 -3.26 -3.84
CA VAL A 38 -12.60 -1.93 -3.84
C VAL A 38 -12.70 -1.32 -2.44
N ASN A 39 -11.65 -0.67 -1.99
CA ASN A 39 -11.60 -0.07 -0.66
C ASN A 39 -12.76 0.93 -0.45
N ALA A 40 -13.57 0.68 0.58
CA ALA A 40 -14.77 1.46 0.87
C ALA A 40 -14.44 2.93 1.20
N MET A 41 -13.31 3.18 1.89
CA MET A 41 -12.89 4.53 2.25
C MET A 41 -12.32 5.31 1.05
N LEU A 42 -11.66 4.62 0.11
CA LEU A 42 -11.29 5.22 -1.15
C LEU A 42 -12.55 5.71 -1.90
N MET A 43 -13.58 4.86 -2.02
CA MET A 43 -14.85 5.24 -2.65
C MET A 43 -15.55 6.38 -1.92
N LYS A 44 -15.65 6.30 -0.60
CA LYS A 44 -16.29 7.32 0.26
C LYS A 44 -15.64 8.69 0.13
N HIS A 45 -14.31 8.73 0.09
CA HIS A 45 -13.53 9.97 0.04
C HIS A 45 -13.10 10.37 -1.37
N TYR A 46 -13.48 9.62 -2.40
CA TYR A 46 -13.04 9.81 -3.79
C TYR A 46 -13.19 11.25 -4.30
N LYS A 47 -14.37 11.86 -4.09
CA LYS A 47 -14.62 13.23 -4.54
C LYS A 47 -13.70 14.25 -3.86
N ALA A 48 -13.41 14.06 -2.57
CA ALA A 48 -12.49 14.91 -1.83
C ALA A 48 -11.05 14.62 -2.27
N PHE A 49 -10.70 13.35 -2.46
CA PHE A 49 -9.37 12.91 -2.92
C PHE A 49 -9.02 13.50 -4.29
N THR A 50 -9.93 13.43 -5.25
CA THR A 50 -9.70 13.93 -6.61
C THR A 50 -9.97 15.43 -6.77
N GLY A 51 -10.63 16.08 -5.79
CA GLY A 51 -11.16 17.44 -5.95
C GLY A 51 -12.21 17.53 -7.06
N GLY A 52 -12.85 16.42 -7.44
CA GLY A 52 -13.79 16.31 -8.56
C GLY A 52 -13.14 16.37 -9.94
N ARG A 53 -11.80 16.37 -10.02
CA ARG A 53 -11.03 16.36 -11.28
C ARG A 53 -11.06 14.96 -11.92
N LYS A 54 -10.85 14.91 -13.24
CA LYS A 54 -10.69 13.67 -14.03
C LYS A 54 -9.36 13.70 -14.79
N GLY A 55 -8.97 12.57 -15.36
CA GLY A 55 -7.72 12.46 -16.10
C GLY A 55 -6.49 12.65 -15.22
N LEU A 56 -6.60 12.41 -13.91
CA LEU A 56 -5.50 12.53 -12.98
C LEU A 56 -4.56 11.34 -13.12
N ARG A 57 -3.31 11.56 -12.80
CA ARG A 57 -2.28 10.54 -12.73
C ARG A 57 -2.10 10.11 -11.28
N ILE A 58 -2.34 8.82 -10.98
CA ILE A 58 -2.41 8.28 -9.63
C ILE A 58 -1.33 7.22 -9.44
N LEU A 59 -0.53 7.34 -8.38
CA LEU A 59 0.44 6.33 -7.96
C LEU A 59 -0.18 5.43 -6.89
N VAL A 60 0.00 4.12 -7.04
CA VAL A 60 -0.33 3.10 -6.05
C VAL A 60 0.95 2.34 -5.72
N PRO A 61 1.66 2.68 -4.64
CA PRO A 61 2.88 1.98 -4.24
C PRO A 61 2.54 0.59 -3.68
N LEU A 62 3.48 -0.37 -3.80
CA LEU A 62 3.32 -1.76 -3.33
C LEU A 62 1.93 -2.32 -3.67
N CYS A 63 1.55 -2.16 -4.93
CA CYS A 63 0.15 -2.26 -5.36
C CYS A 63 -0.42 -3.69 -5.31
N GLY A 64 0.44 -4.72 -5.29
CA GLY A 64 -0.01 -6.11 -5.32
C GLY A 64 -1.03 -6.36 -6.42
N LYS A 65 -2.15 -6.96 -6.04
CA LYS A 65 -3.31 -7.20 -6.94
C LYS A 65 -4.54 -6.36 -6.59
N SER A 66 -4.34 -5.12 -6.07
CA SER A 66 -5.42 -4.25 -5.61
C SER A 66 -6.45 -3.93 -6.70
N LEU A 67 -7.73 -4.19 -6.42
CA LEU A 67 -8.86 -3.83 -7.28
C LEU A 67 -9.08 -2.32 -7.37
N ASP A 68 -8.53 -1.55 -6.44
CA ASP A 68 -8.58 -0.08 -6.46
C ASP A 68 -8.00 0.49 -7.75
N MET A 69 -6.96 -0.15 -8.31
CA MET A 69 -6.34 0.29 -9.56
C MET A 69 -7.32 0.22 -10.75
N ILE A 70 -8.10 -0.86 -10.84
CA ILE A 70 -9.13 -1.00 -11.88
C ILE A 70 -10.19 0.05 -11.70
N TRP A 71 -10.69 0.17 -10.47
CA TRP A 71 -11.75 1.13 -10.17
C TRP A 71 -11.32 2.58 -10.46
N LEU A 72 -10.11 2.97 -10.07
CA LEU A 72 -9.57 4.31 -10.37
C LEU A 72 -9.43 4.54 -11.89
N ALA A 73 -8.97 3.54 -12.64
CA ALA A 73 -8.91 3.63 -14.09
C ALA A 73 -10.29 3.75 -14.73
N ASP A 74 -11.30 3.05 -14.20
CA ASP A 74 -12.70 3.15 -14.65
C ASP A 74 -13.32 4.52 -14.34
N GLN A 75 -12.81 5.24 -13.34
CA GLN A 75 -13.17 6.64 -13.11
C GLN A 75 -12.51 7.62 -14.10
N GLY A 76 -11.67 7.11 -15.02
CA GLY A 76 -11.00 7.90 -16.08
C GLY A 76 -9.67 8.48 -15.64
N HIS A 77 -8.95 7.83 -14.74
CA HIS A 77 -7.59 8.21 -14.30
C HIS A 77 -6.52 7.33 -14.94
N SER A 78 -5.31 7.86 -15.07
CA SER A 78 -4.11 7.10 -15.40
C SER A 78 -3.51 6.54 -14.11
N VAL A 79 -3.43 5.22 -13.99
CA VAL A 79 -2.98 4.56 -12.76
C VAL A 79 -1.60 3.92 -12.98
N VAL A 80 -0.69 4.21 -12.07
CA VAL A 80 0.63 3.60 -12.03
C VAL A 80 0.78 2.81 -10.74
N GLY A 81 0.95 1.50 -10.86
CA GLY A 81 1.27 0.62 -9.75
C GLY A 81 2.77 0.30 -9.72
N VAL A 82 3.32 0.13 -8.51
CA VAL A 82 4.68 -0.38 -8.31
C VAL A 82 4.59 -1.61 -7.44
N GLU A 83 5.13 -2.73 -7.93
CA GLU A 83 5.13 -4.02 -7.22
C GLU A 83 6.51 -4.68 -7.37
N LEU A 84 7.04 -5.19 -6.27
CA LEU A 84 8.34 -5.87 -6.23
C LEU A 84 8.28 -7.26 -6.84
N ILE A 85 7.16 -7.95 -6.62
CA ILE A 85 7.00 -9.37 -6.91
C ILE A 85 6.17 -9.55 -8.18
N ARG A 86 6.82 -10.06 -9.21
CA ARG A 86 6.17 -10.34 -10.51
C ARG A 86 4.88 -11.14 -10.37
N LYS A 87 4.86 -12.12 -9.47
CA LYS A 87 3.67 -12.95 -9.19
C LYS A 87 2.45 -12.11 -8.80
N GLY A 88 2.63 -11.03 -8.03
CA GLY A 88 1.55 -10.10 -7.68
C GLY A 88 0.94 -9.43 -8.91
N ILE A 89 1.79 -8.95 -9.82
CA ILE A 89 1.36 -8.35 -11.09
C ILE A 89 0.64 -9.37 -11.97
N GLU A 90 1.23 -10.56 -12.16
CA GLU A 90 0.65 -11.62 -12.98
C GLU A 90 -0.70 -12.08 -12.45
N THR A 91 -0.83 -12.22 -11.13
CA THR A 91 -2.09 -12.56 -10.48
C THR A 91 -3.13 -11.47 -10.69
N PHE A 92 -2.77 -10.18 -10.54
CA PHE A 92 -3.67 -9.06 -10.83
C PHE A 92 -4.21 -9.12 -12.27
N LEU A 93 -3.32 -9.32 -13.24
CA LEU A 93 -3.69 -9.38 -14.66
C LEU A 93 -4.58 -10.58 -14.96
N GLN A 94 -4.25 -11.75 -14.41
CA GLN A 94 -4.99 -13.00 -14.61
C GLN A 94 -6.39 -12.95 -13.97
N ASP A 95 -6.49 -12.55 -12.70
CA ASP A 95 -7.76 -12.49 -11.96
C ASP A 95 -8.76 -11.55 -12.64
N ASN A 96 -8.25 -10.47 -13.22
CA ASN A 96 -9.06 -9.45 -13.88
C ASN A 96 -9.16 -9.63 -15.41
N LYS A 97 -8.59 -10.72 -15.96
CA LYS A 97 -8.62 -11.06 -17.40
C LYS A 97 -8.13 -9.93 -18.30
N LEU A 98 -7.05 -9.27 -17.88
CA LEU A 98 -6.45 -8.14 -18.59
C LEU A 98 -5.35 -8.62 -19.53
N THR A 99 -5.32 -8.10 -20.76
CA THR A 99 -4.19 -8.26 -21.67
C THR A 99 -3.17 -7.13 -21.44
N HIS A 100 -1.91 -7.37 -21.77
CA HIS A 100 -0.85 -6.43 -21.51
C HIS A 100 0.32 -6.57 -22.46
N ARG A 101 1.17 -5.55 -22.49
CA ARG A 101 2.48 -5.55 -23.13
C ARG A 101 3.55 -5.35 -22.08
N GLU A 102 4.67 -6.07 -22.21
CA GLU A 102 5.83 -5.87 -21.37
C GLU A 102 6.85 -5.00 -22.10
N GLU A 103 7.38 -4.01 -21.41
CA GLU A 103 8.43 -3.12 -21.90
C GLU A 103 9.55 -3.06 -20.86
N CYS A 104 10.81 -3.06 -21.31
CA CYS A 104 11.94 -2.84 -20.43
C CYS A 104 12.02 -1.36 -20.04
N VAL A 105 12.32 -1.06 -18.79
CA VAL A 105 12.53 0.30 -18.29
C VAL A 105 13.87 0.39 -17.55
N THR A 106 14.60 1.45 -17.80
CA THR A 106 15.83 1.77 -17.06
C THR A 106 15.46 2.54 -15.80
N LEU A 107 15.66 1.93 -14.64
CA LEU A 107 15.40 2.51 -13.31
C LEU A 107 16.58 3.37 -12.85
N SER A 108 17.79 2.88 -13.08
CA SER A 108 19.06 3.58 -12.90
C SER A 108 20.06 3.07 -13.93
N PRO A 109 21.26 3.65 -14.05
CA PRO A 109 22.28 3.16 -15.00
C PRO A 109 22.60 1.68 -14.88
N GLU A 110 22.43 1.09 -13.70
CA GLU A 110 22.77 -0.29 -13.38
C GLU A 110 21.55 -1.20 -13.17
N ILE A 111 20.34 -0.63 -13.07
CA ILE A 111 19.12 -1.36 -12.72
C ILE A 111 18.11 -1.25 -13.85
N GLN A 112 17.66 -2.40 -14.35
CA GLN A 112 16.56 -2.52 -15.29
C GLN A 112 15.34 -3.09 -14.57
N GLY A 113 14.16 -2.66 -14.99
CA GLY A 113 12.86 -3.18 -14.55
C GLY A 113 11.98 -3.51 -15.73
N THR A 114 10.77 -3.96 -15.45
CA THR A 114 9.74 -4.25 -16.44
C THR A 114 8.52 -3.38 -16.19
N ILE A 115 7.90 -2.85 -17.25
CA ILE A 115 6.59 -2.21 -17.19
C ILE A 115 5.59 -3.11 -17.89
N PHE A 116 4.50 -3.43 -17.21
CA PHE A 116 3.33 -4.09 -17.77
C PHE A 116 2.29 -3.01 -18.10
N LYS A 117 2.03 -2.79 -19.37
CA LYS A 117 1.02 -1.83 -19.82
C LYS A 117 -0.26 -2.58 -20.19
N VAL A 118 -1.31 -2.33 -19.45
CA VAL A 118 -2.63 -2.93 -19.69
C VAL A 118 -3.23 -2.34 -20.97
N ASP A 119 -3.80 -3.21 -21.83
CA ASP A 119 -4.33 -2.75 -23.12
C ASP A 119 -5.75 -2.16 -23.00
N GLU A 120 -6.58 -2.66 -22.06
CA GLU A 120 -7.98 -2.27 -21.91
C GLU A 120 -8.19 -1.06 -20.99
N LYS A 121 -7.16 -0.69 -20.21
CA LYS A 121 -7.26 0.38 -19.19
C LYS A 121 -5.96 1.17 -19.12
N ASP A 122 -6.04 2.43 -18.74
CA ASP A 122 -4.86 3.27 -18.52
C ASP A 122 -4.18 2.89 -17.18
N ILE A 123 -3.61 1.68 -17.16
CA ILE A 123 -2.87 1.12 -16.03
C ILE A 123 -1.48 0.70 -16.51
N SER A 124 -0.45 1.14 -15.80
CA SER A 124 0.93 0.71 -15.99
C SER A 124 1.49 0.17 -14.67
N LEU A 125 2.00 -1.06 -14.68
CA LEU A 125 2.55 -1.71 -13.49
C LEU A 125 4.06 -1.85 -13.66
N TYR A 126 4.82 -1.31 -12.71
CA TYR A 126 6.27 -1.38 -12.67
C TYR A 126 6.70 -2.54 -11.76
N GLU A 127 7.37 -3.53 -12.34
CA GLU A 127 8.05 -4.59 -11.58
C GLU A 127 9.42 -4.08 -11.13
N CYS A 128 9.49 -3.54 -9.94
CA CYS A 128 10.73 -3.09 -9.31
C CYS A 128 10.55 -2.84 -7.81
N SER A 129 11.67 -2.71 -7.10
CA SER A 129 11.62 -2.17 -5.75
C SER A 129 11.08 -0.74 -5.77
N ILE A 130 10.24 -0.39 -4.80
CA ILE A 130 9.76 0.99 -4.65
C ILE A 130 10.92 1.98 -4.46
N PHE A 131 12.05 1.53 -3.90
CA PHE A 131 13.24 2.34 -3.69
C PHE A 131 14.07 2.59 -4.96
N ASP A 132 13.83 1.82 -6.02
CA ASP A 132 14.42 2.02 -7.36
C ASP A 132 13.48 2.82 -8.28
N PHE A 133 12.26 3.10 -7.84
CA PHE A 133 11.26 3.87 -8.56
C PHE A 133 11.41 5.37 -8.31
N SER A 134 10.99 6.19 -9.26
CA SER A 134 10.97 7.65 -9.11
C SER A 134 9.97 8.30 -10.08
N ALA A 135 9.63 9.57 -9.83
CA ALA A 135 8.86 10.37 -10.77
C ALA A 135 9.53 10.47 -12.16
N VAL A 136 10.86 10.47 -12.22
CA VAL A 136 11.60 10.51 -13.49
C VAL A 136 11.39 9.22 -14.27
N VAL A 137 11.56 8.08 -13.62
CA VAL A 137 11.30 6.74 -14.20
C VAL A 137 9.87 6.63 -14.70
N ALA A 138 8.93 7.17 -13.93
CA ALA A 138 7.52 7.17 -14.29
C ALA A 138 7.14 8.19 -15.38
N GLY A 139 8.08 9.01 -15.87
CA GLY A 139 7.81 10.05 -16.87
C GLY A 139 7.13 11.30 -16.32
N GLY A 140 7.18 11.56 -15.02
CA GLY A 140 6.65 12.75 -14.36
C GLY A 140 6.01 12.46 -13.00
N GLN A 141 5.71 13.54 -12.27
CA GLN A 141 5.03 13.47 -10.97
C GLN A 141 3.55 13.09 -11.10
N PHE A 142 2.96 12.73 -9.97
CA PHE A 142 1.58 12.29 -9.84
C PHE A 142 0.71 13.38 -9.24
N ASP A 143 -0.54 13.44 -9.69
CA ASP A 143 -1.56 14.30 -9.09
C ASP A 143 -2.00 13.77 -7.73
N LEU A 144 -2.05 12.44 -7.61
CA LEU A 144 -2.51 11.76 -6.39
C LEU A 144 -1.63 10.55 -6.09
N ILE A 145 -1.54 10.21 -4.79
CA ILE A 145 -0.99 8.94 -4.31
C ILE A 145 -2.07 8.25 -3.48
N TRP A 146 -2.39 6.99 -3.81
CA TRP A 146 -3.21 6.10 -3.00
C TRP A 146 -2.32 5.04 -2.37
N ASP A 147 -1.99 5.21 -1.10
CA ASP A 147 -1.13 4.31 -0.33
C ASP A 147 -1.98 3.52 0.66
N ARG A 148 -2.27 2.29 0.28
CA ARG A 148 -3.01 1.34 1.11
C ARG A 148 -2.06 0.27 1.64
N GLY A 149 -1.76 0.34 2.92
CA GLY A 149 -0.92 -0.64 3.61
C GLY A 149 0.56 -0.59 3.29
N SER A 150 1.01 0.14 2.25
CA SER A 150 2.42 0.18 1.86
C SER A 150 3.29 0.76 2.96
N MET A 151 2.87 1.87 3.57
CA MET A 151 3.59 2.47 4.67
C MET A 151 3.67 1.52 5.88
N THR A 152 2.67 0.68 6.11
CA THR A 152 2.71 -0.36 7.13
C THR A 152 3.78 -1.41 6.81
N ALA A 153 3.81 -1.90 5.58
CA ALA A 153 4.81 -2.87 5.14
C ALA A 153 6.25 -2.32 5.25
N ILE A 154 6.45 -1.04 4.94
CA ILE A 154 7.75 -0.37 5.11
C ILE A 154 8.09 -0.12 6.58
N ASN A 155 7.09 0.09 7.45
CA ASN A 155 7.33 0.40 8.86
C ASN A 155 7.97 -0.74 9.66
N VAL A 156 7.84 -2.00 9.21
CA VAL A 156 8.53 -3.14 9.82
C VAL A 156 10.01 -3.19 9.47
N MET A 157 10.44 -2.43 8.45
CA MET A 157 11.83 -2.29 8.04
C MET A 157 12.61 -1.35 8.98
N LYS A 158 13.84 -0.99 8.62
CA LYS A 158 14.65 -0.01 9.35
C LYS A 158 14.11 1.41 9.22
N ASP A 159 14.37 2.24 10.22
CA ASP A 159 13.90 3.63 10.25
C ASP A 159 14.41 4.46 9.06
N GLU A 160 15.60 4.16 8.55
CA GLU A 160 16.15 4.77 7.34
C GLU A 160 15.31 4.48 6.10
N ARG A 161 14.79 3.25 5.98
CA ARG A 161 13.91 2.86 4.88
C ARG A 161 12.58 3.60 4.94
N MET A 162 12.01 3.74 6.13
CA MET A 162 10.79 4.53 6.32
C MET A 162 11.00 6.00 5.92
N LYS A 163 12.11 6.61 6.35
CA LYS A 163 12.43 7.99 5.94
C LYS A 163 12.59 8.10 4.43
N GLN A 164 13.33 7.17 3.83
CA GLN A 164 13.54 7.13 2.38
C GLN A 164 12.21 7.00 1.62
N TYR A 165 11.31 6.13 2.12
CA TYR A 165 9.97 5.95 1.55
C TYR A 165 9.14 7.24 1.61
N CYS A 166 9.06 7.90 2.76
CA CYS A 166 8.32 9.15 2.91
C CYS A 166 8.86 10.25 1.97
N ASP A 167 10.18 10.39 1.88
CA ASP A 167 10.82 11.38 0.99
C ASP A 167 10.55 11.04 -0.48
N LEU A 168 10.59 9.77 -0.85
CA LEU A 168 10.26 9.29 -2.19
C LEU A 168 8.82 9.60 -2.56
N MET A 169 7.85 9.26 -1.71
CA MET A 169 6.43 9.54 -1.97
C MET A 169 6.19 11.03 -2.21
N LEU A 170 6.72 11.89 -1.35
CA LEU A 170 6.59 13.35 -1.55
C LEU A 170 7.31 13.83 -2.81
N SER A 171 8.43 13.23 -3.20
CA SER A 171 9.13 13.59 -4.46
C SER A 171 8.33 13.20 -5.70
N CYS A 172 7.52 12.14 -5.59
CA CYS A 172 6.63 11.69 -6.65
C CYS A 172 5.36 12.51 -6.78
N LEU A 173 4.95 13.23 -5.74
CA LEU A 173 3.72 14.02 -5.71
C LEU A 173 3.95 15.43 -6.29
N LYS A 174 3.01 15.92 -7.12
CA LYS A 174 2.99 17.31 -7.58
C LYS A 174 2.77 18.28 -6.42
N PRO A 175 3.20 19.56 -6.53
CA PRO A 175 3.01 20.54 -5.47
C PRO A 175 1.54 20.77 -5.08
N ASP A 176 0.60 20.59 -6.01
CA ASP A 176 -0.85 20.68 -5.81
C ASP A 176 -1.52 19.31 -5.70
N GLY A 177 -0.71 18.26 -5.53
CA GLY A 177 -1.15 16.88 -5.41
C GLY A 177 -1.61 16.54 -4.00
N ARG A 178 -2.34 15.44 -3.88
CA ARG A 178 -2.83 14.92 -2.60
C ARG A 178 -2.41 13.49 -2.39
N TYR A 179 -1.95 13.19 -1.17
CA TYR A 179 -1.61 11.85 -0.72
C TYR A 179 -2.73 11.34 0.19
N PHE A 180 -3.34 10.20 -0.18
CA PHE A 180 -4.30 9.48 0.64
C PHE A 180 -3.61 8.26 1.23
N LEU A 181 -3.46 8.26 2.54
CA LEU A 181 -2.78 7.22 3.29
C LEU A 181 -3.79 6.39 4.08
N GLU A 182 -3.65 5.07 3.95
CA GLU A 182 -4.25 4.07 4.83
C GLU A 182 -3.15 3.25 5.49
N PHE A 183 -3.21 3.10 6.79
CA PHE A 183 -2.37 2.13 7.52
C PHE A 183 -3.15 1.51 8.67
N PHE A 184 -2.71 0.35 9.12
CA PHE A 184 -3.30 -0.28 10.28
C PHE A 184 -2.44 -0.08 11.53
N ALA A 185 -3.11 0.09 12.68
CA ALA A 185 -2.51 0.13 13.99
C ALA A 185 -3.49 -0.45 15.02
N PRO A 186 -3.01 -1.05 16.14
CA PRO A 186 -3.89 -1.50 17.19
C PRO A 186 -4.55 -0.31 17.88
N GLU A 187 -5.74 -0.51 18.43
CA GLU A 187 -6.43 0.50 19.24
C GLU A 187 -5.62 0.87 20.49
N SER A 188 -4.89 -0.10 21.04
CA SER A 188 -3.96 0.11 22.16
C SER A 188 -2.69 -0.72 21.93
N THR A 189 -1.54 -0.18 22.32
CA THR A 189 -0.27 -0.90 22.30
C THR A 189 0.03 -1.58 23.65
N GLU A 190 -0.89 -1.49 24.63
CA GLU A 190 -0.73 -2.10 25.95
C GLU A 190 -0.68 -3.63 25.82
N GLY A 191 0.34 -4.23 26.42
CA GLY A 191 0.56 -5.69 26.35
C GLY A 191 1.20 -6.20 25.06
N MET A 192 1.46 -5.34 24.07
CA MET A 192 2.16 -5.73 22.84
C MET A 192 3.68 -5.78 23.04
N PRO A 193 4.37 -6.73 22.36
CA PRO A 193 5.83 -6.76 22.38
C PRO A 193 6.42 -5.46 21.84
N SER A 194 7.45 -4.93 22.49
CA SER A 194 8.14 -3.70 22.09
C SER A 194 8.86 -3.81 20.72
N THR A 195 8.96 -5.01 20.20
CA THR A 195 9.50 -5.28 18.84
C THR A 195 8.55 -4.87 17.75
N PHE A 196 7.25 -4.75 18.03
CA PHE A 196 6.26 -4.29 17.05
C PHE A 196 6.30 -2.76 16.92
N LYS A 197 6.55 -2.30 15.71
CA LYS A 197 6.50 -0.89 15.36
C LYS A 197 5.17 -0.58 14.69
N PHE A 198 4.37 0.26 15.32
CA PHE A 198 3.15 0.78 14.71
C PHE A 198 3.33 2.24 14.33
N ILE A 199 2.66 2.63 13.25
CA ILE A 199 2.60 4.02 12.83
C ILE A 199 1.68 4.75 13.80
N SER A 200 2.15 5.84 14.37
CA SER A 200 1.35 6.73 15.21
C SER A 200 1.16 8.09 14.53
N GLU A 201 0.12 8.82 14.92
CA GLU A 201 -0.08 10.19 14.46
C GLU A 201 1.14 11.09 14.76
N LYS A 202 1.79 10.88 15.90
CA LYS A 202 3.04 11.55 16.22
C LYS A 202 4.12 11.26 15.19
N ALA A 203 4.30 9.99 14.82
CA ALA A 203 5.27 9.57 13.81
C ALA A 203 4.95 10.15 12.42
N LEU A 204 3.68 10.27 12.05
CA LEU A 204 3.28 10.94 10.82
C LEU A 204 3.65 12.43 10.85
N ASN A 205 3.36 13.11 11.95
CA ASN A 205 3.70 14.53 12.11
C ASN A 205 5.22 14.76 12.08
N GLU A 206 6.02 13.89 12.67
CA GLU A 206 7.48 13.97 12.63
C GLU A 206 8.04 13.80 11.20
N ARG A 207 7.38 12.98 10.36
CA ARG A 207 7.85 12.69 9.00
C ARG A 207 7.33 13.66 7.94
N PHE A 208 6.09 14.08 8.07
CA PHE A 208 5.39 14.87 7.05
C PHE A 208 5.02 16.28 7.51
N GLY A 209 4.91 16.50 8.84
CA GLY A 209 4.33 17.71 9.39
C GLY A 209 5.04 19.01 9.03
N ASP A 210 6.34 18.99 8.74
CA ASP A 210 7.07 20.18 8.28
C ASP A 210 6.71 20.57 6.85
N ARG A 211 6.35 19.58 6.01
CA ARG A 211 6.10 19.73 4.58
C ARG A 211 4.63 19.69 4.19
N CYS A 212 3.81 18.99 4.99
CA CYS A 212 2.42 18.72 4.67
C CYS A 212 1.46 19.16 5.78
N THR A 213 0.27 19.55 5.38
CA THR A 213 -0.91 19.55 6.25
C THR A 213 -1.46 18.13 6.29
N ILE A 214 -1.68 17.59 7.49
CA ILE A 214 -2.17 16.23 7.72
C ILE A 214 -3.60 16.33 8.23
N GLN A 215 -4.53 15.77 7.48
CA GLN A 215 -5.95 15.72 7.83
C GLN A 215 -6.36 14.30 8.17
N TYR A 216 -6.75 14.06 9.41
CA TYR A 216 -7.35 12.79 9.82
C TYR A 216 -8.78 12.66 9.28
N LEU A 217 -9.11 11.50 8.72
CA LEU A 217 -10.41 11.22 8.10
C LEU A 217 -11.26 10.24 8.90
N GLY A 218 -10.66 9.50 9.81
CA GLY A 218 -11.33 8.50 10.65
C GLY A 218 -10.61 7.18 10.71
N THR A 219 -11.25 6.24 11.40
CA THR A 219 -10.84 4.83 11.49
C THR A 219 -11.98 3.92 11.10
N GLU A 220 -11.64 2.72 10.61
CA GLU A 220 -12.57 1.60 10.45
C GLU A 220 -11.97 0.37 11.12
N LYS A 221 -12.82 -0.51 11.65
CA LYS A 221 -12.37 -1.83 12.13
C LYS A 221 -12.10 -2.70 10.93
N MET A 222 -11.06 -3.53 11.03
CA MET A 222 -10.89 -4.62 10.08
C MET A 222 -12.13 -5.51 10.14
N SER A 223 -12.68 -5.90 8.98
CA SER A 223 -13.85 -6.75 8.93
C SER A 223 -13.56 -8.12 9.56
N GLU A 224 -14.56 -8.71 10.22
CA GLU A 224 -14.40 -10.04 10.85
C GLU A 224 -14.04 -11.13 9.82
N GLU A 225 -14.35 -10.94 8.54
CA GLU A 225 -13.94 -11.84 7.44
C GLU A 225 -12.42 -11.81 7.20
N GLU A 226 -11.75 -10.71 7.53
CA GLU A 226 -10.28 -10.60 7.48
C GLU A 226 -9.64 -11.18 8.75
N SER A 227 -10.41 -11.44 9.80
CA SER A 227 -9.94 -11.95 11.10
C SER A 227 -10.28 -13.42 11.39
N THR A 228 -11.09 -14.08 10.55
CA THR A 228 -11.57 -15.44 10.83
C THR A 228 -10.92 -16.50 9.97
N GLU A 229 -9.90 -17.13 10.54
CA GLU A 229 -9.72 -18.59 10.49
C GLU A 229 -9.09 -19.07 11.81
N SER A 230 -9.83 -19.04 12.93
CA SER A 230 -9.54 -19.91 14.07
C SER A 230 -10.52 -19.69 15.24
N GLU A 231 -11.76 -20.08 15.09
CA GLU A 231 -12.56 -20.40 16.27
C GLU A 231 -12.24 -21.84 16.69
N GLN A 232 -11.29 -22.03 17.61
CA GLN A 232 -11.27 -23.21 18.44
C GLN A 232 -12.14 -22.97 19.68
N PRO A 233 -13.13 -23.83 19.96
CA PRO A 233 -13.96 -23.69 21.16
C PRO A 233 -13.12 -24.01 22.40
N GLY A 234 -12.91 -23.00 23.26
CA GLY A 234 -12.28 -23.18 24.56
C GLY A 234 -11.25 -22.14 24.99
N CYS A 235 -10.94 -21.13 24.22
CA CYS A 235 -10.16 -19.99 24.70
C CYS A 235 -11.09 -18.97 25.38
N GLU A 236 -10.80 -18.62 26.64
CA GLU A 236 -11.43 -17.51 27.33
C GLU A 236 -11.34 -16.26 26.50
N GLU A 237 -12.42 -15.48 26.44
CA GLU A 237 -12.48 -14.16 25.79
C GLU A 237 -11.46 -13.21 26.43
N HIS A 238 -10.20 -13.32 26.03
CA HIS A 238 -9.29 -12.20 26.22
C HIS A 238 -9.73 -11.13 25.22
N GLU A 239 -10.08 -9.95 25.72
CA GLU A 239 -10.39 -8.75 24.94
C GLU A 239 -9.38 -8.65 23.79
N LYS A 240 -9.81 -9.02 22.57
CA LYS A 240 -8.98 -8.90 21.37
C LYS A 240 -8.78 -7.42 21.16
N ASN A 241 -7.55 -6.95 21.32
CA ASN A 241 -7.20 -5.56 20.97
C ASN A 241 -7.40 -5.39 19.45
N PRO A 242 -8.47 -4.74 19.00
CA PRO A 242 -8.79 -4.70 17.59
C PRO A 242 -7.77 -3.83 16.83
N PHE A 243 -7.38 -4.31 15.67
CA PHE A 243 -6.65 -3.49 14.73
C PHE A 243 -7.63 -2.56 14.02
N LEU A 244 -7.22 -1.31 13.87
CA LEU A 244 -7.96 -0.27 13.22
C LEU A 244 -7.23 0.18 11.96
N MET A 245 -7.98 0.39 10.88
CA MET A 245 -7.49 1.07 9.69
C MET A 245 -7.63 2.57 9.90
N HIS A 246 -6.53 3.30 9.77
CA HIS A 246 -6.46 4.74 9.94
C HIS A 246 -6.31 5.42 8.59
N TYR A 247 -7.04 6.52 8.37
CA TYR A 247 -7.11 7.22 7.09
C TYR A 247 -6.75 8.69 7.23
N TYR A 248 -5.88 9.16 6.33
CA TYR A 248 -5.37 10.54 6.33
C TYR A 248 -5.27 11.10 4.91
N PHE A 249 -5.59 12.38 4.76
CA PHE A 249 -5.10 13.16 3.63
C PHE A 249 -3.86 13.95 4.01
N MET A 250 -2.93 14.06 3.08
CA MET A 250 -1.76 14.91 3.19
C MET A 250 -1.64 15.76 1.94
N ASP A 251 -1.58 17.09 2.14
CA ASP A 251 -1.39 18.09 1.10
C ASP A 251 -0.14 18.91 1.44
N PHE A 252 0.64 19.33 0.44
CA PHE A 252 1.75 20.25 0.69
C PHE A 252 1.25 21.56 1.32
N LYS A 253 2.10 22.14 2.20
CA LYS A 253 1.85 23.46 2.84
C LYS A 253 2.08 24.59 1.85
#